data_283f00cff34f39476c7bdc5c2dde3001
#
_entry.id   283f00cff34f39476c7bdc5c2dde3001
#
_cell.length_a   1.000
_cell.length_b   1.000
_cell.length_c   1.000
_cell.angle_alpha   90.00
_cell.angle_beta   90.00
_cell.angle_gamma   90.00
#
_symmetry.space_group_name_H-M   'P 1'
#
loop_
_entity.id
_entity.type
_entity.pdbx_description
1 polymer ?
#
loop_
_entity_poly.entity_id
_entity_poly.type
_entity_poly.pdbx_seq_one_letter_code
_entity_poly.pdbx_strand_id
1 'polypeptide(L)'
;MVRIAKLPGSGIYGAWRGDSPEERASRKRKGHRTMRLMKLGKNLGAAIYLTATATVAVFTVAAQDTAHAREGSEKYLFICAGDQARRAPDFLAVLNFDEDSGSYGKVVARAPLPEPGATGNEFHHIGLSADGNIVACGGLLSVLKGQNELFFFDVSNPRAPKFLSSANPPLSAITDDFEALPSGGFLVTMMGGAQGHAPGRVAEFDGQLNLVKEYPENPPMDGFNPHGISVRQEINLLVTSDFVCPSTTLQAVPGGVDFRGSVRVWDLKRREILRTIDIPNAGGTIDVKLIPADHQQRGFTAGMLDDRLYLLDTKHGRARAVFDFATISKGGWPQLMRISRDGKRLFISMNQAGKIAMLDIADADEPRLLKVLDLGPNSGPHYLALTPDEKRLVISDYFLNEDDFGKVHAEGDHKIHVARVGDKDLTLDARFEVDFNTAFETGPARPHGLAIK
;
A
#
# COMPACT_ATOMS: atom_id res chain seq x y z
N MET A 1 10.43 -31.61 -21.65
CA MET A 1 10.02 -31.80 -23.05
C MET A 1 8.51 -31.65 -23.12
N VAL A 2 8.04 -30.45 -23.43
CA VAL A 2 6.62 -30.19 -23.64
C VAL A 2 6.48 -29.68 -25.08
N ARG A 3 5.61 -30.30 -25.83
CA ARG A 3 5.37 -30.03 -27.26
C ARG A 3 4.47 -28.81 -27.41
N ILE A 4 4.93 -27.84 -28.19
CA ILE A 4 4.17 -26.67 -28.63
C ILE A 4 3.23 -27.09 -29.77
N ALA A 5 1.93 -26.90 -29.59
CA ALA A 5 0.93 -27.02 -30.66
C ALA A 5 0.61 -25.62 -31.22
N LYS A 6 0.83 -25.44 -32.54
CA LYS A 6 0.44 -24.25 -33.30
C LYS A 6 -1.06 -24.28 -33.58
N LEU A 7 -1.75 -23.16 -33.39
CA LEU A 7 -3.08 -22.90 -33.92
C LEU A 7 -3.07 -21.67 -34.87
N PRO A 8 -3.94 -21.62 -35.90
CA PRO A 8 -3.87 -20.68 -36.99
C PRO A 8 -4.60 -19.36 -36.69
N GLY A 9 -4.11 -18.27 -37.29
CA GLY A 9 -4.59 -16.93 -37.10
C GLY A 9 -5.94 -16.61 -37.76
N SER A 10 -6.61 -15.61 -37.23
CA SER A 10 -7.53 -14.74 -37.95
C SER A 10 -7.39 -13.31 -37.42
N GLY A 11 -6.89 -12.42 -38.26
CA GLY A 11 -6.68 -11.03 -37.95
C GLY A 11 -7.95 -10.19 -38.11
N ILE A 12 -8.06 -9.13 -37.31
CA ILE A 12 -8.72 -7.87 -37.70
C ILE A 12 -7.92 -6.75 -37.04
N TYR A 13 -7.07 -6.08 -37.81
CA TYR A 13 -6.44 -4.80 -37.43
C TYR A 13 -7.31 -3.66 -37.96
N GLY A 14 -7.95 -2.92 -37.06
CA GLY A 14 -8.50 -1.61 -37.34
C GLY A 14 -7.41 -0.55 -37.24
N ALA A 15 -7.02 0.07 -38.34
CA ALA A 15 -6.00 1.10 -38.42
C ALA A 15 -6.51 2.43 -37.86
N TRP A 16 -5.87 2.96 -36.83
CA TRP A 16 -5.97 4.36 -36.40
C TRP A 16 -4.93 5.18 -37.17
N ARG A 17 -5.39 6.16 -37.97
CA ARG A 17 -4.55 7.17 -38.62
C ARG A 17 -4.30 8.30 -37.61
N GLY A 18 -3.05 8.54 -37.29
CA GLY A 18 -2.61 9.72 -36.55
C GLY A 18 -2.50 10.92 -37.47
N ASP A 19 -3.00 12.08 -37.01
CA ASP A 19 -2.86 13.36 -37.70
C ASP A 19 -1.44 13.91 -37.56
N SER A 20 -0.94 14.51 -38.64
CA SER A 20 0.42 15.03 -38.81
C SER A 20 0.66 16.36 -38.06
N PRO A 21 1.93 16.71 -37.79
CA PRO A 21 2.30 17.85 -36.94
C PRO A 21 2.02 19.25 -37.52
N GLU A 22 1.47 19.41 -38.71
CA GLU A 22 1.35 20.72 -39.39
C GLU A 22 0.09 21.52 -39.08
N GLU A 23 -0.93 20.99 -38.43
CA GLU A 23 -2.18 21.71 -38.15
C GLU A 23 -2.24 22.51 -36.84
N ARG A 24 -1.18 22.59 -36.05
CA ARG A 24 -1.15 23.33 -34.77
C ARG A 24 -0.58 24.76 -34.81
N ALA A 25 -0.33 25.32 -36.02
CA ALA A 25 0.33 26.62 -36.12
C ALA A 25 -0.58 27.85 -36.36
N SER A 26 -1.91 27.74 -36.30
CA SER A 26 -2.77 28.87 -36.76
C SER A 26 -3.73 29.48 -35.74
N ARG A 27 -3.49 29.39 -34.44
CA ARG A 27 -4.29 30.12 -33.44
C ARG A 27 -3.46 30.78 -32.34
N LYS A 28 -2.62 31.75 -32.71
CA LYS A 28 -2.09 32.75 -31.80
C LYS A 28 -1.94 34.08 -32.53
N ARG A 29 -2.93 34.98 -32.42
CA ARG A 29 -2.81 36.43 -32.50
C ARG A 29 -4.17 37.07 -32.25
N LYS A 30 -4.32 37.72 -31.08
CA LYS A 30 -4.90 39.08 -30.88
C LYS A 30 -5.34 39.25 -29.43
N GLY A 31 -4.84 40.32 -28.80
CA GLY A 31 -5.39 40.84 -27.58
C GLY A 31 -4.41 41.56 -26.66
N HIS A 32 -3.68 42.57 -27.18
CA HIS A 32 -3.11 43.60 -26.32
C HIS A 32 -4.23 44.54 -25.82
N ARG A 33 -4.31 44.75 -24.51
CA ARG A 33 -4.94 45.94 -23.95
C ARG A 33 -4.18 46.42 -22.71
N THR A 34 -3.56 47.56 -22.89
CA THR A 34 -2.92 48.44 -21.93
C THR A 34 -3.88 48.85 -20.81
N MET A 35 -3.40 48.89 -19.57
CA MET A 35 -4.05 49.67 -18.53
C MET A 35 -3.03 50.46 -17.68
N ARG A 36 -3.37 51.75 -17.57
CA ARG A 36 -2.65 52.91 -17.05
C ARG A 36 -2.27 52.79 -15.55
N LEU A 37 -1.10 53.34 -15.24
CA LEU A 37 -0.72 53.81 -13.89
C LEU A 37 -1.62 54.98 -13.46
N MET A 38 -2.01 54.98 -12.18
CA MET A 38 -2.38 56.21 -11.45
C MET A 38 -1.55 56.31 -10.17
N LYS A 39 -0.78 57.38 -10.07
CA LYS A 39 -0.15 57.91 -8.87
C LYS A 39 -1.13 58.83 -8.15
N LEU A 40 -1.07 58.86 -6.83
CA LEU A 40 -1.21 60.00 -5.86
C LEU A 40 -1.61 59.37 -4.51
N GLY A 41 -1.20 59.80 -3.34
CA GLY A 41 -0.56 61.01 -2.88
C GLY A 41 -0.18 60.80 -1.41
N LYS A 42 0.80 61.56 -0.98
CA LYS A 42 1.35 61.67 0.38
C LYS A 42 0.35 62.36 1.33
N ASN A 43 0.27 61.91 2.59
CA ASN A 43 0.10 62.83 3.71
C ASN A 43 0.73 62.28 5.01
N LEU A 44 1.43 63.16 5.68
CA LEU A 44 2.07 63.05 6.99
C LEU A 44 1.03 63.05 8.13
N GLY A 45 1.37 62.42 9.24
CA GLY A 45 0.70 62.70 10.50
C GLY A 45 1.15 61.82 11.67
N ALA A 46 2.02 62.41 12.50
CA ALA A 46 2.16 62.24 13.95
C ALA A 46 2.54 60.88 14.56
N ALA A 47 3.75 60.86 15.12
CA ALA A 47 4.28 59.88 16.06
C ALA A 47 3.58 59.98 17.43
N ILE A 48 3.14 58.84 17.97
CA ILE A 48 2.88 58.69 19.40
C ILE A 48 3.76 57.50 19.86
N TYR A 49 4.75 57.82 20.70
CA TYR A 49 5.54 56.82 21.41
C TYR A 49 4.69 56.20 22.54
N LEU A 50 4.33 54.94 22.41
CA LEU A 50 3.91 54.11 23.53
C LEU A 50 4.98 53.05 23.75
N THR A 51 5.73 53.17 24.83
CA THR A 51 6.63 52.14 25.35
C THR A 51 5.78 51.03 25.93
N ALA A 52 5.63 49.95 25.19
CA ALA A 52 5.11 48.70 25.71
C ALA A 52 6.29 47.74 26.01
N THR A 53 6.56 47.52 27.29
CA THR A 53 7.43 46.45 27.78
C THR A 53 6.83 45.13 27.37
N ALA A 54 7.36 44.49 26.30
CA ALA A 54 7.00 43.16 25.90
C ALA A 54 7.75 42.17 26.81
N THR A 55 7.05 41.55 27.74
CA THR A 55 7.49 40.37 28.44
C THR A 55 7.45 39.22 27.42
N VAL A 56 8.62 38.82 26.95
CA VAL A 56 8.76 37.63 26.11
C VAL A 56 8.55 36.40 26.99
N ALA A 57 7.33 35.89 27.01
CA ALA A 57 7.08 34.54 27.49
C ALA A 57 7.62 33.56 26.44
N VAL A 58 8.79 32.99 26.70
CA VAL A 58 9.31 31.86 25.94
C VAL A 58 8.41 30.67 26.23
N PHE A 59 7.40 30.45 25.37
CA PHE A 59 6.73 29.16 25.30
C PHE A 59 7.69 28.19 24.63
N THR A 60 8.42 27.43 25.44
CA THR A 60 8.96 26.15 24.99
C THR A 60 7.76 25.27 24.68
N VAL A 61 7.36 25.23 23.42
CA VAL A 61 6.53 24.16 22.91
C VAL A 61 7.41 22.92 22.90
N ALA A 62 7.41 22.20 24.02
CA ALA A 62 7.78 20.81 23.99
C ALA A 62 6.82 20.15 22.99
N ALA A 63 7.34 19.74 21.85
CA ALA A 63 6.66 18.79 20.97
C ALA A 63 6.46 17.54 21.83
N GLN A 64 5.32 17.46 22.51
CA GLN A 64 4.85 16.22 23.07
C GLN A 64 4.48 15.35 21.87
N ASP A 65 5.32 14.36 21.63
CA ASP A 65 4.94 13.14 20.92
C ASP A 65 3.72 12.55 21.66
N THR A 66 2.55 13.05 21.32
CA THR A 66 1.29 12.44 21.73
C THR A 66 0.89 11.38 20.72
N ALA A 67 1.78 10.43 20.46
CA ALA A 67 1.34 9.08 20.21
C ALA A 67 0.87 8.51 21.57
N HIS A 68 -0.24 9.03 22.08
CA HIS A 68 -0.99 8.31 23.09
C HIS A 68 -1.49 7.03 22.41
N ALA A 69 -0.71 5.94 22.54
CA ALA A 69 -1.27 4.62 22.50
C ALA A 69 -2.42 4.64 23.51
N ARG A 70 -3.66 4.67 23.01
CA ARG A 70 -4.82 4.40 23.84
C ARG A 70 -4.57 3.00 24.39
N GLU A 71 -4.35 2.89 25.70
CA GLU A 71 -4.51 1.64 26.45
C GLU A 71 -5.99 1.25 26.40
N GLY A 72 -6.40 0.72 25.26
CA GLY A 72 -7.71 0.16 25.01
C GLY A 72 -7.48 -1.02 24.09
N SER A 73 -7.85 -2.21 24.51
CA SER A 73 -7.77 -3.43 23.71
C SER A 73 -8.30 -3.15 22.29
N GLU A 74 -7.50 -3.45 21.29
CA GLU A 74 -7.92 -3.39 19.89
C GLU A 74 -9.15 -4.28 19.73
N LYS A 75 -10.29 -3.65 19.47
CA LYS A 75 -11.59 -4.31 19.55
C LYS A 75 -12.10 -4.78 18.20
N TYR A 76 -11.55 -4.22 17.10
CA TYR A 76 -12.06 -4.50 15.78
C TYR A 76 -10.94 -4.69 14.77
N LEU A 77 -11.13 -5.70 13.94
CA LEU A 77 -10.30 -5.98 12.78
C LEU A 77 -11.12 -5.70 11.51
N PHE A 78 -10.63 -4.77 10.69
CA PHE A 78 -11.18 -4.44 9.38
C PHE A 78 -10.47 -5.22 8.30
N ILE A 79 -11.22 -5.75 7.32
CA ILE A 79 -10.70 -6.56 6.24
C ILE A 79 -11.36 -6.13 4.93
N CYS A 80 -10.55 -5.66 3.98
CA CYS A 80 -11.01 -5.50 2.61
C CYS A 80 -11.13 -6.89 1.97
N ALA A 81 -12.32 -7.25 1.47
CA ALA A 81 -12.64 -8.59 0.99
C ALA A 81 -13.41 -8.57 -0.33
N GLY A 82 -13.14 -9.56 -1.17
CA GLY A 82 -13.84 -9.78 -2.43
C GLY A 82 -14.64 -11.09 -2.46
N ASP A 83 -15.70 -11.12 -3.27
CA ASP A 83 -16.41 -12.35 -3.58
C ASP A 83 -15.52 -13.29 -4.41
N GLN A 84 -15.32 -14.56 -3.99
CA GLN A 84 -14.45 -15.51 -4.72
C GLN A 84 -14.91 -15.73 -6.16
N ALA A 85 -16.20 -15.74 -6.39
CA ALA A 85 -16.80 -15.93 -7.72
C ALA A 85 -16.84 -14.64 -8.56
N ARG A 86 -16.49 -13.47 -7.97
CA ARG A 86 -16.58 -12.15 -8.60
C ARG A 86 -17.96 -11.84 -9.19
N ARG A 87 -19.03 -12.28 -8.50
CA ARG A 87 -20.45 -12.12 -8.91
C ARG A 87 -21.27 -11.32 -7.91
N ALA A 88 -20.83 -11.25 -6.67
CA ALA A 88 -21.42 -10.40 -5.64
C ALA A 88 -20.49 -9.18 -5.36
N PRO A 89 -21.03 -8.11 -4.73
CA PRO A 89 -20.25 -6.93 -4.37
C PRO A 89 -19.05 -7.25 -3.47
N ASP A 90 -17.92 -6.62 -3.76
CA ASP A 90 -16.78 -6.54 -2.84
C ASP A 90 -17.23 -5.76 -1.60
N PHE A 91 -16.59 -5.97 -0.44
CA PHE A 91 -17.08 -5.44 0.83
C PHE A 91 -15.99 -5.25 1.87
N LEU A 92 -16.23 -4.35 2.81
CA LEU A 92 -15.49 -4.25 4.05
C LEU A 92 -16.11 -5.20 5.08
N ALA A 93 -15.33 -6.15 5.60
CA ALA A 93 -15.70 -6.98 6.74
C ALA A 93 -15.17 -6.39 8.04
N VAL A 94 -15.93 -6.52 9.13
CA VAL A 94 -15.51 -6.13 10.48
C VAL A 94 -15.65 -7.32 11.40
N LEU A 95 -14.55 -7.68 12.08
CA LEU A 95 -14.52 -8.78 13.04
C LEU A 95 -14.33 -8.25 14.46
N ASN A 96 -14.88 -8.97 15.43
CA ASN A 96 -14.55 -8.74 16.82
C ASN A 96 -13.12 -9.22 17.10
N PHE A 97 -12.26 -8.29 17.51
CA PHE A 97 -10.85 -8.55 17.80
C PHE A 97 -10.49 -8.40 19.30
N ASP A 98 -11.51 -8.28 20.15
CA ASP A 98 -11.37 -8.27 21.61
C ASP A 98 -11.20 -9.72 22.11
N GLU A 99 -10.00 -10.08 22.53
CA GLU A 99 -9.66 -11.44 22.97
C GLU A 99 -10.33 -11.87 24.30
N ASP A 100 -10.89 -10.92 25.06
CA ASP A 100 -11.65 -11.18 26.27
C ASP A 100 -13.14 -11.40 25.97
N SER A 101 -13.56 -11.16 24.71
CA SER A 101 -14.94 -11.34 24.27
C SER A 101 -15.23 -12.80 23.91
N GLY A 102 -16.40 -13.30 24.31
CA GLY A 102 -16.92 -14.60 23.86
C GLY A 102 -17.22 -14.68 22.34
N SER A 103 -17.16 -13.53 21.65
CA SER A 103 -17.34 -13.44 20.18
C SER A 103 -16.02 -13.08 19.46
N TYR A 104 -14.87 -13.30 20.08
CA TYR A 104 -13.55 -13.11 19.45
C TYR A 104 -13.46 -13.87 18.12
N GLY A 105 -13.03 -13.20 17.05
CA GLY A 105 -12.97 -13.76 15.71
C GLY A 105 -14.32 -13.84 14.96
N LYS A 106 -15.44 -13.41 15.53
CA LYS A 106 -16.73 -13.42 14.80
C LYS A 106 -16.91 -12.17 13.96
N VAL A 107 -17.48 -12.34 12.77
CA VAL A 107 -17.93 -11.23 11.94
C VAL A 107 -19.03 -10.47 12.68
N VAL A 108 -18.84 -9.16 12.89
CA VAL A 108 -19.80 -8.28 13.59
C VAL A 108 -20.52 -7.31 12.67
N ALA A 109 -19.94 -7.03 11.50
CA ALA A 109 -20.56 -6.18 10.49
C ALA A 109 -19.93 -6.44 9.10
N ARG A 110 -20.66 -6.04 8.07
CA ARG A 110 -20.23 -6.02 6.67
C ARG A 110 -20.77 -4.78 5.97
N ALA A 111 -19.95 -4.07 5.21
CA ALA A 111 -20.38 -2.99 4.35
C ALA A 111 -20.06 -3.33 2.89
N PRO A 112 -21.04 -3.80 2.10
CA PRO A 112 -20.83 -4.06 0.69
C PRO A 112 -20.76 -2.75 -0.10
N LEU A 113 -20.06 -2.78 -1.24
CA LEU A 113 -20.11 -1.69 -2.20
C LEU A 113 -21.51 -1.55 -2.79
N PRO A 114 -21.98 -0.32 -3.06
CA PRO A 114 -23.23 -0.09 -3.77
C PRO A 114 -23.03 -0.26 -5.29
N GLU A 115 -24.07 -0.76 -5.98
CA GLU A 115 -24.11 -0.75 -7.45
C GLU A 115 -24.40 0.67 -7.99
N PRO A 116 -23.91 1.01 -9.19
CA PRO A 116 -23.10 0.20 -10.11
C PRO A 116 -21.61 0.22 -9.76
N GLY A 117 -20.86 -0.80 -10.22
CA GLY A 117 -19.41 -0.86 -10.03
C GLY A 117 -18.95 -1.56 -8.76
N ALA A 118 -19.86 -2.28 -8.11
CA ALA A 118 -19.60 -2.95 -6.84
C ALA A 118 -18.84 -4.28 -6.97
N THR A 119 -18.90 -4.91 -8.14
CA THR A 119 -18.56 -6.34 -8.30
C THR A 119 -17.28 -6.55 -9.06
N GLY A 120 -16.37 -7.37 -8.47
CA GLY A 120 -15.13 -7.85 -9.11
C GLY A 120 -14.06 -6.77 -9.25
N ASN A 121 -14.01 -5.84 -8.30
CA ASN A 121 -12.89 -4.91 -8.13
C ASN A 121 -11.67 -5.63 -7.57
N GLU A 122 -11.89 -6.76 -6.89
CA GLU A 122 -10.85 -7.50 -6.17
C GLU A 122 -10.20 -6.61 -5.11
N PHE A 123 -10.92 -6.40 -4.00
CA PHE A 123 -10.39 -5.60 -2.90
C PHE A 123 -9.02 -6.12 -2.45
N HIS A 124 -8.06 -5.20 -2.37
CA HIS A 124 -6.64 -5.48 -2.19
C HIS A 124 -6.14 -4.91 -0.86
N HIS A 125 -5.15 -4.01 -0.86
CA HIS A 125 -4.62 -3.43 0.36
C HIS A 125 -5.60 -2.45 1.02
N ILE A 126 -5.27 -2.02 2.23
CA ILE A 126 -6.12 -1.23 3.11
C ILE A 126 -5.35 -0.09 3.76
N GLY A 127 -5.98 1.07 3.90
CA GLY A 127 -5.54 2.16 4.75
C GLY A 127 -6.54 2.43 5.87
N LEU A 128 -6.06 2.67 7.08
CA LEU A 128 -6.86 3.21 8.18
C LEU A 128 -6.37 4.63 8.45
N SER A 129 -7.28 5.62 8.45
CA SER A 129 -6.93 7.02 8.70
C SER A 129 -6.27 7.21 10.08
N ALA A 130 -5.49 8.27 10.24
CA ALA A 130 -4.76 8.54 11.47
C ALA A 130 -5.66 8.67 12.71
N ASP A 131 -6.91 9.10 12.55
CA ASP A 131 -7.92 9.18 13.61
C ASP A 131 -8.69 7.86 13.80
N GLY A 132 -8.45 6.86 12.94
CA GLY A 132 -9.10 5.54 12.98
C GLY A 132 -10.56 5.54 12.56
N ASN A 133 -11.06 6.56 11.85
CA ASN A 133 -12.47 6.69 11.51
C ASN A 133 -12.80 6.38 10.05
N ILE A 134 -11.79 6.36 9.17
CA ILE A 134 -11.94 6.05 7.74
C ILE A 134 -11.09 4.84 7.39
N VAL A 135 -11.70 3.87 6.72
CA VAL A 135 -11.01 2.80 6.00
C VAL A 135 -11.03 3.09 4.51
N ALA A 136 -9.89 2.93 3.86
CA ALA A 136 -9.75 2.93 2.41
C ALA A 136 -9.38 1.52 1.93
N CYS A 137 -10.08 1.00 0.91
CA CYS A 137 -9.74 -0.24 0.21
C CYS A 137 -9.35 0.06 -1.23
N GLY A 138 -8.35 -0.62 -1.76
CA GLY A 138 -7.96 -0.57 -3.17
C GLY A 138 -8.66 -1.64 -3.99
N GLY A 139 -8.88 -1.37 -5.29
CA GLY A 139 -9.44 -2.33 -6.23
C GLY A 139 -8.41 -2.77 -7.27
N LEU A 140 -7.79 -3.94 -7.09
CA LEU A 140 -6.71 -4.43 -7.95
C LEU A 140 -7.16 -4.67 -9.41
N LEU A 141 -8.38 -5.15 -9.60
CA LEU A 141 -8.93 -5.49 -10.91
C LEU A 141 -9.93 -4.46 -11.46
N SER A 142 -10.13 -3.35 -10.75
CA SER A 142 -11.08 -2.28 -11.15
C SER A 142 -10.77 -1.73 -12.54
N VAL A 143 -9.49 -1.54 -12.88
CA VAL A 143 -9.03 -1.07 -14.19
C VAL A 143 -9.53 -1.93 -15.36
N LEU A 144 -9.64 -3.26 -15.18
CA LEU A 144 -10.11 -4.18 -16.22
C LEU A 144 -11.58 -3.99 -16.58
N LYS A 145 -12.33 -3.34 -15.69
CA LYS A 145 -13.77 -3.06 -15.85
C LYS A 145 -14.08 -1.58 -16.01
N GLY A 146 -13.06 -0.71 -15.97
CA GLY A 146 -13.24 0.74 -15.98
C GLY A 146 -14.03 1.24 -14.77
N GLN A 147 -13.86 0.59 -13.63
CA GLN A 147 -14.47 0.94 -12.34
C GLN A 147 -13.55 1.84 -11.52
N ASN A 148 -14.08 2.41 -10.42
CA ASN A 148 -13.26 3.19 -9.50
C ASN A 148 -12.21 2.32 -8.81
N GLU A 149 -11.06 2.92 -8.51
CA GLU A 149 -9.87 2.24 -7.99
C GLU A 149 -9.78 2.25 -6.46
N LEU A 150 -10.42 3.25 -5.81
CA LEU A 150 -10.40 3.43 -4.37
C LEU A 150 -11.80 3.54 -3.81
N PHE A 151 -11.99 2.98 -2.60
CA PHE A 151 -13.28 2.90 -1.93
C PHE A 151 -13.11 3.26 -0.46
N PHE A 152 -13.90 4.23 0.04
CA PHE A 152 -13.78 4.77 1.37
C PHE A 152 -15.00 4.43 2.22
N PHE A 153 -14.75 4.06 3.48
CA PHE A 153 -15.78 3.67 4.45
C PHE A 153 -15.62 4.45 5.75
N ASP A 154 -16.75 4.95 6.28
CA ASP A 154 -16.84 5.44 7.66
C ASP A 154 -16.90 4.23 8.61
N VAL A 155 -15.90 4.14 9.48
CA VAL A 155 -15.78 3.12 10.52
C VAL A 155 -15.71 3.76 11.92
N SER A 156 -16.22 4.99 12.08
CA SER A 156 -16.35 5.65 13.38
C SER A 156 -17.21 4.81 14.34
N ASN A 157 -18.23 4.13 13.80
CA ASN A 157 -18.93 3.04 14.48
C ASN A 157 -18.60 1.70 13.77
N PRO A 158 -17.65 0.90 14.28
CA PRO A 158 -17.25 -0.35 13.63
C PRO A 158 -18.38 -1.38 13.48
N ARG A 159 -19.43 -1.31 14.31
CA ARG A 159 -20.59 -2.21 14.22
C ARG A 159 -21.60 -1.79 13.15
N ALA A 160 -21.43 -0.61 12.56
CA ALA A 160 -22.29 -0.09 11.51
C ALA A 160 -21.45 0.68 10.48
N PRO A 161 -20.45 0.03 9.82
CA PRO A 161 -19.62 0.68 8.83
C PRO A 161 -20.47 1.13 7.64
N LYS A 162 -20.09 2.25 7.00
CA LYS A 162 -20.84 2.82 5.88
C LYS A 162 -19.91 3.14 4.72
N PHE A 163 -20.29 2.76 3.52
CA PHE A 163 -19.65 3.27 2.32
C PHE A 163 -19.85 4.80 2.24
N LEU A 164 -18.79 5.55 1.98
CA LEU A 164 -18.80 7.00 1.85
C LEU A 164 -18.72 7.43 0.39
N SER A 165 -17.66 7.02 -0.28
CA SER A 165 -17.36 7.43 -1.65
C SER A 165 -16.35 6.48 -2.29
N SER A 166 -16.18 6.63 -3.59
CA SER A 166 -15.10 6.01 -4.35
C SER A 166 -14.43 7.01 -5.25
N ALA A 167 -13.18 6.75 -5.63
CA ALA A 167 -12.37 7.63 -6.46
C ALA A 167 -11.66 6.87 -7.56
N ASN A 168 -11.41 7.58 -8.68
CA ASN A 168 -10.64 7.08 -9.80
C ASN A 168 -9.60 8.14 -10.18
N PRO A 169 -8.32 8.01 -9.77
CA PRO A 169 -7.26 8.91 -10.19
C PRO A 169 -7.11 8.91 -11.71
N PRO A 170 -7.08 10.09 -12.38
CA PRO A 170 -7.13 10.13 -13.84
C PRO A 170 -5.84 9.70 -14.55
N LEU A 171 -4.69 9.70 -13.87
CA LEU A 171 -3.39 9.42 -14.46
C LEU A 171 -2.82 8.06 -14.06
N SER A 172 -3.41 7.39 -13.08
CA SER A 172 -2.93 6.11 -12.56
C SER A 172 -4.07 5.15 -12.23
N ALA A 173 -3.75 3.88 -12.12
CA ALA A 173 -4.66 2.78 -11.81
C ALA A 173 -3.93 1.69 -11.02
N ILE A 174 -4.68 0.71 -10.54
CA ILE A 174 -4.21 -0.45 -9.79
C ILE A 174 -3.64 -0.01 -8.45
N THR A 175 -4.57 0.24 -7.56
CA THR A 175 -4.31 0.68 -6.19
C THR A 175 -3.62 -0.42 -5.39
N ASP A 176 -2.59 -0.02 -4.62
CA ASP A 176 -1.87 -0.93 -3.76
C ASP A 176 -1.77 -0.43 -2.31
N ASP A 177 -0.60 -0.02 -1.82
CA ASP A 177 -0.38 0.26 -0.39
C ASP A 177 -0.78 1.70 -0.02
N PHE A 178 -1.10 1.89 1.26
CA PHE A 178 -1.63 3.13 1.80
C PHE A 178 -0.76 3.62 2.96
N GLU A 179 -0.48 4.91 2.99
CA GLU A 179 0.10 5.60 4.13
C GLU A 179 -0.86 6.69 4.61
N ALA A 180 -1.32 6.58 5.85
CA ALA A 180 -2.22 7.57 6.44
C ALA A 180 -1.47 8.88 6.75
N LEU A 181 -2.04 10.00 6.35
CA LEU A 181 -1.45 11.32 6.61
C LEU A 181 -1.91 11.87 7.97
N PRO A 182 -1.00 12.47 8.78
CA PRO A 182 -1.38 13.10 10.04
C PRO A 182 -2.42 14.22 9.92
N SER A 183 -2.48 14.85 8.74
CA SER A 183 -3.49 15.86 8.39
C SER A 183 -4.86 15.29 8.02
N GLY A 184 -5.01 13.96 8.06
CA GLY A 184 -6.11 13.22 7.46
C GLY A 184 -5.83 12.84 6.01
N GLY A 185 -6.59 11.90 5.47
CA GLY A 185 -6.38 11.38 4.11
C GLY A 185 -5.22 10.41 3.99
N PHE A 186 -4.74 10.20 2.75
CA PHE A 186 -3.81 9.11 2.43
C PHE A 186 -2.83 9.48 1.32
N LEU A 187 -1.62 8.92 1.37
CA LEU A 187 -0.80 8.65 0.20
C LEU A 187 -1.07 7.21 -0.23
N VAL A 188 -1.26 7.00 -1.51
CA VAL A 188 -1.64 5.69 -2.06
C VAL A 188 -0.74 5.36 -3.25
N THR A 189 -0.11 4.21 -3.23
CA THR A 189 0.64 3.72 -4.39
C THR A 189 -0.32 3.19 -5.43
N MET A 190 -0.08 3.59 -6.67
CA MET A 190 -0.83 3.18 -7.86
C MET A 190 0.17 2.54 -8.82
N MET A 191 0.15 1.22 -8.91
CA MET A 191 1.19 0.48 -9.64
C MET A 191 1.23 0.78 -11.14
N GLY A 192 0.08 1.10 -11.75
CA GLY A 192 -0.03 1.37 -13.17
C GLY A 192 -0.36 2.82 -13.49
N GLY A 193 -0.06 3.26 -14.70
CA GLY A 193 -0.72 4.41 -15.31
C GLY A 193 -2.19 4.12 -15.58
N ALA A 194 -2.97 5.08 -16.05
CA ALA A 194 -4.42 4.98 -16.23
C ALA A 194 -4.94 3.75 -17.04
N GLN A 195 -4.06 3.03 -17.69
CA GLN A 195 -4.36 1.83 -18.47
C GLN A 195 -3.61 0.59 -17.96
N GLY A 196 -3.06 0.63 -16.75
CA GLY A 196 -2.37 -0.49 -16.12
C GLY A 196 -0.93 -0.76 -16.58
N HIS A 197 -0.34 0.09 -17.42
CA HIS A 197 1.08 0.00 -17.82
C HIS A 197 1.96 0.86 -16.90
N ALA A 198 3.31 0.74 -17.02
CA ALA A 198 4.21 1.73 -16.46
C ALA A 198 4.09 3.08 -17.22
N PRO A 199 4.35 4.22 -16.57
CA PRO A 199 4.66 4.39 -15.15
C PRO A 199 3.41 4.50 -14.26
N GLY A 200 3.54 4.02 -13.02
CA GLY A 200 2.58 4.27 -11.96
C GLY A 200 2.74 5.65 -11.33
N ARG A 201 2.10 5.84 -10.17
CA ARG A 201 2.16 7.09 -9.38
C ARG A 201 1.92 6.84 -7.88
N VAL A 202 2.08 7.90 -7.09
CA VAL A 202 1.54 8.01 -5.74
C VAL A 202 0.43 9.05 -5.75
N ALA A 203 -0.80 8.65 -5.47
CA ALA A 203 -1.94 9.53 -5.37
C ALA A 203 -2.07 10.07 -3.94
N GLU A 204 -2.35 11.37 -3.78
CA GLU A 204 -2.59 12.00 -2.49
C GLU A 204 -4.06 12.40 -2.36
N PHE A 205 -4.68 11.97 -1.26
CA PHE A 205 -6.04 12.33 -0.87
C PHE A 205 -6.00 13.18 0.40
N ASP A 206 -6.84 14.21 0.45
CA ASP A 206 -7.02 15.05 1.64
C ASP A 206 -7.92 14.38 2.70
N GLY A 207 -8.08 15.04 3.86
CA GLY A 207 -8.95 14.55 4.93
C GLY A 207 -10.46 14.55 4.60
N GLN A 208 -10.86 15.15 3.47
CA GLN A 208 -12.20 15.09 2.90
C GLN A 208 -12.32 14.03 1.80
N LEU A 209 -11.27 13.23 1.59
CA LEU A 209 -11.19 12.17 0.59
C LEU A 209 -11.22 12.67 -0.87
N ASN A 210 -10.87 13.93 -1.10
CA ASN A 210 -10.68 14.46 -2.45
C ASN A 210 -9.26 14.16 -2.93
N LEU A 211 -9.12 13.79 -4.20
CA LEU A 211 -7.82 13.67 -4.85
C LEU A 211 -7.14 15.05 -4.92
N VAL A 212 -6.01 15.20 -4.25
CA VAL A 212 -5.20 16.42 -4.27
C VAL A 212 -4.35 16.45 -5.54
N LYS A 213 -3.55 15.41 -5.75
CA LYS A 213 -2.66 15.27 -6.92
C LYS A 213 -2.09 13.85 -7.00
N GLU A 214 -1.56 13.50 -8.18
CA GLU A 214 -0.81 12.28 -8.44
C GLU A 214 0.66 12.63 -8.71
N TYR A 215 1.57 11.95 -8.04
CA TYR A 215 3.01 12.24 -8.04
C TYR A 215 3.85 11.05 -8.54
N PRO A 216 5.05 11.33 -9.11
CA PRO A 216 5.54 12.63 -9.46
C PRO A 216 4.82 13.17 -10.70
N GLU A 217 4.91 14.48 -10.95
CA GLU A 217 4.31 15.11 -12.13
C GLU A 217 4.89 14.52 -13.43
N ASN A 218 6.20 14.26 -13.42
CA ASN A 218 6.93 13.60 -14.50
C ASN A 218 7.53 12.29 -13.97
N PRO A 219 6.79 11.17 -14.03
CA PRO A 219 7.26 9.90 -13.51
C PRO A 219 8.41 9.33 -14.34
N PRO A 220 9.33 8.59 -13.69
CA PRO A 220 10.36 7.86 -14.41
C PRO A 220 9.74 6.86 -15.39
N MET A 221 10.32 6.76 -16.58
CA MET A 221 9.86 5.81 -17.61
C MET A 221 10.59 4.46 -17.53
N ASP A 222 11.46 4.28 -16.57
CA ASP A 222 12.33 3.12 -16.36
C ASP A 222 11.72 2.03 -15.47
N GLY A 223 10.42 1.85 -15.54
CA GLY A 223 9.72 0.79 -14.80
C GLY A 223 9.25 1.22 -13.43
N PHE A 224 8.77 2.44 -13.28
CA PHE A 224 8.16 2.92 -12.06
C PHE A 224 6.76 2.30 -11.87
N ASN A 225 6.69 1.28 -11.00
CA ASN A 225 5.48 0.54 -10.64
C ASN A 225 5.39 0.41 -9.11
N PRO A 226 5.06 1.53 -8.40
CA PRO A 226 5.12 1.59 -6.94
C PRO A 226 4.06 0.69 -6.31
N HIS A 227 4.51 -0.23 -5.44
CA HIS A 227 3.70 -1.13 -4.65
C HIS A 227 3.76 -0.76 -3.17
N GLY A 228 4.79 -1.18 -2.43
CA GLY A 228 4.93 -0.81 -1.02
C GLY A 228 5.30 0.66 -0.82
N ILE A 229 4.85 1.23 0.30
CA ILE A 229 5.16 2.58 0.74
C ILE A 229 5.59 2.59 2.21
N SER A 230 6.53 3.47 2.56
CA SER A 230 6.92 3.72 3.95
C SER A 230 7.39 5.15 4.14
N VAL A 231 6.98 5.77 5.24
CA VAL A 231 7.21 7.19 5.52
C VAL A 231 7.87 7.39 6.88
N ARG A 232 8.82 8.32 6.93
CA ARG A 232 9.36 8.88 8.17
C ARG A 232 9.25 10.40 8.13
N GLN A 233 8.15 10.90 8.72
CA GLN A 233 7.78 12.32 8.70
C GLN A 233 8.87 13.22 9.30
N GLU A 234 9.48 12.77 10.40
CA GLU A 234 10.46 13.55 11.18
C GLU A 234 11.75 13.85 10.43
N ILE A 235 12.07 13.06 9.40
CA ILE A 235 13.25 13.26 8.55
C ILE A 235 12.88 13.59 7.09
N ASN A 236 11.60 13.90 6.82
CA ASN A 236 11.11 14.24 5.49
C ASN A 236 11.40 13.16 4.43
N LEU A 237 11.27 11.89 4.81
CA LEU A 237 11.61 10.76 3.96
C LEU A 237 10.37 9.92 3.63
N LEU A 238 10.21 9.62 2.35
CA LEU A 238 9.29 8.62 1.83
C LEU A 238 10.07 7.66 0.93
N VAL A 239 9.70 6.38 0.95
CA VAL A 239 10.21 5.38 0.02
C VAL A 239 9.05 4.58 -0.57
N THR A 240 9.19 4.19 -1.85
CA THR A 240 8.29 3.24 -2.52
C THR A 240 9.11 2.14 -3.17
N SER A 241 8.60 0.91 -3.15
CA SER A 241 9.21 -0.21 -3.88
C SER A 241 8.50 -0.42 -5.22
N ASP A 242 9.24 -0.77 -6.26
CA ASP A 242 8.68 -1.12 -7.56
C ASP A 242 8.54 -2.65 -7.66
N PHE A 243 7.33 -3.16 -7.89
CA PHE A 243 7.11 -4.61 -7.84
C PHE A 243 7.05 -5.26 -9.22
N VAL A 244 6.10 -4.88 -10.05
CA VAL A 244 5.80 -5.54 -11.31
C VAL A 244 5.07 -4.59 -12.26
N CYS A 245 5.26 -4.75 -13.56
CA CYS A 245 4.39 -4.09 -14.53
C CYS A 245 3.01 -4.78 -14.52
N PRO A 246 1.94 -4.15 -13.99
CA PRO A 246 0.68 -4.85 -13.73
C PRO A 246 0.04 -5.44 -14.97
N SER A 247 0.16 -4.77 -16.12
CA SER A 247 -0.38 -5.29 -17.38
C SER A 247 0.21 -6.65 -17.80
N THR A 248 1.34 -7.05 -17.20
CA THR A 248 1.96 -8.35 -17.46
C THR A 248 1.51 -9.45 -16.49
N THR A 249 0.76 -9.09 -15.43
CA THR A 249 0.16 -10.04 -14.48
C THR A 249 -1.35 -10.15 -14.64
N LEU A 250 -2.00 -9.11 -15.20
CA LEU A 250 -3.45 -9.08 -15.38
C LEU A 250 -3.90 -9.60 -16.75
N GLN A 251 -2.94 -9.80 -17.67
CA GLN A 251 -3.15 -10.32 -19.02
C GLN A 251 -1.96 -11.16 -19.43
N ALA A 252 -2.21 -12.34 -19.97
CA ALA A 252 -1.15 -13.17 -20.52
C ALA A 252 -0.39 -12.44 -21.65
N VAL A 253 0.91 -12.24 -21.46
CA VAL A 253 1.76 -11.53 -22.43
C VAL A 253 2.93 -12.40 -22.90
N PRO A 254 3.35 -12.28 -24.17
CA PRO A 254 4.59 -12.90 -24.61
C PRO A 254 5.79 -12.38 -23.80
N GLY A 255 6.59 -13.29 -23.24
CA GLY A 255 7.74 -12.95 -22.41
C GLY A 255 7.52 -13.10 -20.91
N GLY A 256 6.27 -13.34 -20.48
CA GLY A 256 5.93 -13.56 -19.07
C GLY A 256 5.82 -12.28 -18.25
N VAL A 257 5.81 -12.43 -16.94
CA VAL A 257 5.65 -11.34 -15.98
C VAL A 257 6.91 -10.48 -15.91
N ASP A 258 6.76 -9.17 -16.02
CA ASP A 258 7.85 -8.18 -15.98
C ASP A 258 8.04 -7.64 -14.55
N PHE A 259 8.76 -8.40 -13.71
CA PHE A 259 9.09 -8.02 -12.35
C PHE A 259 10.11 -6.88 -12.30
N ARG A 260 9.93 -5.97 -11.33
CA ARG A 260 10.82 -4.85 -11.07
C ARG A 260 11.77 -5.18 -9.92
N GLY A 261 12.85 -4.43 -9.83
CA GLY A 261 13.84 -4.57 -8.76
C GLY A 261 14.45 -3.22 -8.42
N SER A 262 13.63 -2.30 -7.91
CA SER A 262 14.07 -0.97 -7.51
C SER A 262 13.25 -0.41 -6.34
N VAL A 263 13.85 0.56 -5.64
CA VAL A 263 13.21 1.36 -4.59
C VAL A 263 13.43 2.83 -4.92
N ARG A 264 12.38 3.63 -4.84
CA ARG A 264 12.46 5.08 -5.04
C ARG A 264 12.53 5.78 -3.69
N VAL A 265 13.47 6.68 -3.56
CA VAL A 265 13.66 7.53 -2.38
C VAL A 265 13.17 8.93 -2.73
N TRP A 266 12.27 9.48 -1.90
CA TRP A 266 11.58 10.73 -2.18
C TRP A 266 11.82 11.78 -1.09
N ASP A 267 11.76 13.03 -1.48
CA ASP A 267 11.44 14.13 -0.57
C ASP A 267 9.93 14.08 -0.27
N LEU A 268 9.58 13.75 0.97
CA LEU A 268 8.19 13.59 1.38
C LEU A 268 7.38 14.88 1.20
N LYS A 269 7.92 16.05 1.59
CA LYS A 269 7.19 17.33 1.53
C LYS A 269 7.02 17.83 0.11
N ARG A 270 8.03 17.60 -0.74
CA ARG A 270 8.00 18.05 -2.14
C ARG A 270 7.31 17.05 -3.07
N ARG A 271 7.14 15.80 -2.62
CA ARG A 271 6.62 14.69 -3.44
C ARG A 271 7.46 14.46 -4.70
N GLU A 272 8.77 14.57 -4.56
CA GLU A 272 9.73 14.42 -5.65
C GLU A 272 10.62 13.21 -5.41
N ILE A 273 10.87 12.42 -6.44
CA ILE A 273 11.84 11.32 -6.40
C ILE A 273 13.25 11.94 -6.41
N LEU A 274 14.01 11.68 -5.34
CA LEU A 274 15.39 12.13 -5.20
C LEU A 274 16.36 11.19 -5.88
N ARG A 275 16.08 9.87 -5.82
CA ARG A 275 16.95 8.82 -6.39
C ARG A 275 16.24 7.48 -6.51
N THR A 276 16.82 6.62 -7.33
CA THR A 276 16.49 5.21 -7.46
C THR A 276 17.58 4.37 -6.81
N ILE A 277 17.19 3.29 -6.12
CA ILE A 277 18.10 2.23 -5.64
C ILE A 277 17.76 0.99 -6.45
N ASP A 278 18.66 0.60 -7.36
CA ASP A 278 18.47 -0.58 -8.19
C ASP A 278 18.91 -1.84 -7.46
N ILE A 279 18.09 -2.90 -7.59
CA ILE A 279 18.32 -4.24 -7.04
C ILE A 279 18.05 -5.26 -8.17
N PRO A 280 18.94 -5.36 -9.14
CA PRO A 280 18.62 -5.95 -10.45
C PRO A 280 18.25 -7.44 -10.44
N ASN A 281 18.57 -8.17 -9.37
CA ASN A 281 18.28 -9.60 -9.27
C ASN A 281 17.11 -9.93 -8.31
N ALA A 282 16.48 -8.93 -7.71
CA ALA A 282 15.44 -9.15 -6.70
C ALA A 282 14.20 -9.88 -7.25
N GLY A 283 13.85 -9.67 -8.52
CA GLY A 283 12.68 -10.29 -9.13
C GLY A 283 11.39 -9.95 -8.38
N GLY A 284 11.10 -8.64 -8.25
CA GLY A 284 9.96 -8.11 -7.53
C GLY A 284 10.30 -7.63 -6.12
N THR A 285 10.56 -6.31 -5.98
CA THR A 285 10.67 -5.65 -4.66
C THR A 285 9.28 -5.24 -4.21
N ILE A 286 8.53 -6.21 -3.66
CA ILE A 286 7.08 -6.04 -3.42
C ILE A 286 6.78 -5.06 -2.27
N ASP A 287 7.60 -5.04 -1.22
CA ASP A 287 7.40 -4.16 -0.06
C ASP A 287 8.70 -3.45 0.35
N VAL A 288 8.55 -2.31 1.02
CA VAL A 288 9.65 -1.55 1.59
C VAL A 288 9.24 -0.98 2.94
N LYS A 289 10.07 -1.14 3.96
CA LYS A 289 9.83 -0.56 5.29
C LYS A 289 11.09 0.14 5.79
N LEU A 290 10.94 1.40 6.17
CA LEU A 290 11.98 2.18 6.85
C LEU A 290 12.12 1.70 8.30
N ILE A 291 13.34 1.60 8.81
CA ILE A 291 13.58 1.24 10.20
C ILE A 291 13.20 2.42 11.09
N PRO A 292 12.26 2.26 12.04
CA PRO A 292 11.86 3.33 12.95
C PRO A 292 13.05 3.91 13.72
N ALA A 293 13.12 5.24 13.85
CA ALA A 293 14.15 5.97 14.59
C ALA A 293 15.62 5.71 14.17
N ASP A 294 15.85 5.05 13.02
CA ASP A 294 17.22 4.81 12.54
C ASP A 294 17.86 6.10 12.03
N HIS A 295 18.92 6.57 12.71
CA HIS A 295 19.64 7.81 12.36
C HIS A 295 20.41 7.73 11.03
N GLN A 296 20.67 6.51 10.52
CA GLN A 296 21.33 6.29 9.23
C GLN A 296 20.34 6.32 8.06
N GLN A 297 19.04 6.46 8.32
CA GLN A 297 17.98 6.48 7.30
C GLN A 297 17.93 5.19 6.47
N ARG A 298 18.05 4.05 7.14
CA ARG A 298 18.02 2.74 6.51
C ARG A 298 16.60 2.16 6.50
N GLY A 299 16.42 1.17 5.67
CA GLY A 299 15.19 0.38 5.55
C GLY A 299 15.48 -0.99 5.00
N PHE A 300 14.42 -1.78 4.84
CA PHE A 300 14.50 -3.09 4.22
C PHE A 300 13.53 -3.21 3.05
N THR A 301 13.93 -4.00 2.06
CA THR A 301 13.04 -4.57 1.04
C THR A 301 13.42 -6.03 0.84
N ALA A 302 12.49 -6.83 0.33
CA ALA A 302 12.77 -8.21 -0.01
C ALA A 302 12.64 -8.42 -1.53
N GLY A 303 13.52 -9.21 -2.09
CA GLY A 303 13.39 -9.72 -3.45
C GLY A 303 12.54 -10.99 -3.43
N MET A 304 11.39 -10.96 -4.08
CA MET A 304 10.43 -12.05 -4.04
C MET A 304 10.98 -13.32 -4.71
N LEU A 305 11.62 -13.19 -5.87
CA LEU A 305 12.08 -14.35 -6.63
C LEU A 305 13.49 -14.82 -6.28
N ASP A 306 14.30 -13.97 -5.62
CA ASP A 306 15.67 -14.36 -5.22
C ASP A 306 15.80 -14.73 -3.74
N ASP A 307 14.68 -14.73 -2.99
CA ASP A 307 14.59 -15.10 -1.57
C ASP A 307 15.53 -14.30 -0.66
N ARG A 308 15.79 -13.02 -0.92
CA ARG A 308 16.73 -12.22 -0.14
C ARG A 308 16.11 -11.00 0.52
N LEU A 309 16.60 -10.70 1.73
CA LEU A 309 16.36 -9.41 2.39
C LEU A 309 17.50 -8.46 2.04
N TYR A 310 17.15 -7.26 1.61
CA TYR A 310 18.10 -6.21 1.28
C TYR A 310 18.01 -5.07 2.28
N LEU A 311 19.13 -4.69 2.86
CA LEU A 311 19.27 -3.45 3.63
C LEU A 311 19.49 -2.30 2.65
N LEU A 312 18.67 -1.28 2.81
CA LEU A 312 18.69 -0.05 2.02
C LEU A 312 19.42 1.05 2.81
N ASP A 313 20.38 1.69 2.19
CA ASP A 313 20.96 2.97 2.60
C ASP A 313 20.32 4.06 1.74
N THR A 314 19.22 4.63 2.21
CA THR A 314 18.45 5.62 1.44
C THR A 314 19.23 6.92 1.22
N LYS A 315 20.13 7.25 2.15
CA LYS A 315 20.95 8.45 2.09
C LYS A 315 21.97 8.39 0.94
N HIS A 316 22.57 7.23 0.69
CA HIS A 316 23.61 7.06 -0.34
C HIS A 316 23.09 6.32 -1.59
N GLY A 317 21.84 5.87 -1.59
CA GLY A 317 21.23 5.19 -2.74
C GLY A 317 21.82 3.80 -2.99
N ARG A 318 22.00 3.00 -1.94
CA ARG A 318 22.61 1.67 -2.02
C ARG A 318 21.74 0.60 -1.40
N ALA A 319 21.83 -0.61 -1.93
CA ALA A 319 21.24 -1.81 -1.34
C ALA A 319 22.28 -2.92 -1.26
N ARG A 320 22.17 -3.75 -0.24
CA ARG A 320 22.95 -4.99 -0.11
C ARG A 320 22.14 -6.10 0.52
N ALA A 321 22.31 -7.33 0.05
CA ALA A 321 21.68 -8.50 0.66
C ALA A 321 22.27 -8.71 2.07
N VAL A 322 21.39 -8.93 3.06
CA VAL A 322 21.75 -9.11 4.47
C VAL A 322 21.19 -10.38 5.08
N PHE A 323 20.18 -11.01 4.45
CA PHE A 323 19.64 -12.28 4.89
C PHE A 323 19.18 -13.10 3.68
N ASP A 324 19.29 -14.44 3.77
CA ASP A 324 18.90 -15.38 2.72
C ASP A 324 17.75 -16.25 3.23
N PHE A 325 16.53 -15.98 2.74
CA PHE A 325 15.33 -16.75 3.09
C PHE A 325 15.30 -18.14 2.47
N ALA A 326 16.13 -18.44 1.45
CA ALA A 326 16.27 -19.79 0.92
C ALA A 326 16.79 -20.77 1.98
N THR A 327 17.43 -20.29 3.06
CA THR A 327 17.80 -21.10 4.23
C THR A 327 16.61 -21.60 5.04
N ILE A 328 15.44 -20.93 4.91
CA ILE A 328 14.17 -21.35 5.51
C ILE A 328 13.38 -22.18 4.49
N SER A 329 13.21 -21.64 3.29
CA SER A 329 12.50 -22.31 2.18
C SER A 329 12.92 -21.67 0.85
N LYS A 330 13.58 -22.44 0.01
CA LYS A 330 13.95 -21.99 -1.34
C LYS A 330 12.71 -21.81 -2.19
N GLY A 331 12.61 -20.67 -2.88
CA GLY A 331 11.42 -20.26 -3.63
C GLY A 331 10.25 -19.95 -2.69
N GLY A 332 10.53 -19.45 -1.50
CA GLY A 332 9.55 -19.18 -0.47
C GLY A 332 8.71 -17.92 -0.73
N TRP A 333 9.14 -17.06 -1.62
CA TRP A 333 8.53 -15.79 -2.00
C TRP A 333 8.31 -14.87 -0.80
N PRO A 334 9.38 -14.29 -0.22
CA PRO A 334 9.22 -13.26 0.80
C PRO A 334 8.50 -12.04 0.23
N GLN A 335 7.46 -11.56 0.92
CA GLN A 335 6.57 -10.51 0.42
C GLN A 335 6.43 -9.34 1.38
N LEU A 336 5.32 -9.24 2.12
CA LEU A 336 5.04 -8.07 2.93
C LEU A 336 5.70 -8.15 4.31
N MET A 337 6.11 -7.00 4.81
CA MET A 337 6.87 -6.87 6.05
C MET A 337 6.19 -5.97 7.07
N ARG A 338 6.45 -6.23 8.35
CA ARG A 338 6.22 -5.28 9.44
C ARG A 338 7.47 -5.20 10.31
N ILE A 339 7.83 -4.01 10.75
CA ILE A 339 8.93 -3.77 11.68
C ILE A 339 8.33 -3.31 13.00
N SER A 340 8.84 -3.84 14.12
CA SER A 340 8.44 -3.40 15.47
C SER A 340 8.79 -1.91 15.67
N ARG A 341 8.05 -1.23 16.53
CA ARG A 341 8.21 0.21 16.79
C ARG A 341 9.60 0.57 17.30
N ASP A 342 10.22 -0.35 18.05
CA ASP A 342 11.59 -0.19 18.54
C ASP A 342 12.66 -0.46 17.47
N GLY A 343 12.27 -0.85 16.26
CA GLY A 343 13.17 -1.13 15.14
C GLY A 343 14.01 -2.38 15.28
N LYS A 344 13.65 -3.32 16.20
CA LYS A 344 14.50 -4.48 16.50
C LYS A 344 14.00 -5.81 15.94
N ARG A 345 12.72 -5.90 15.55
CA ARG A 345 12.13 -7.11 15.00
C ARG A 345 11.51 -6.82 13.64
N LEU A 346 11.72 -7.73 12.71
CA LEU A 346 11.08 -7.74 11.40
C LEU A 346 10.28 -9.01 11.25
N PHE A 347 9.04 -8.87 10.80
CA PHE A 347 8.13 -9.95 10.42
C PHE A 347 7.95 -9.91 8.92
N ILE A 348 8.05 -11.05 8.25
CA ILE A 348 7.86 -11.15 6.80
C ILE A 348 7.05 -12.38 6.44
N SER A 349 6.09 -12.21 5.54
CA SER A 349 5.35 -13.30 4.94
C SER A 349 6.18 -13.98 3.87
N MET A 350 6.19 -15.32 3.86
CA MET A 350 6.80 -16.15 2.83
C MET A 350 5.67 -16.93 2.14
N ASN A 351 5.10 -16.32 1.11
CA ASN A 351 3.82 -16.73 0.52
C ASN A 351 3.81 -18.19 0.04
N GLN A 352 4.73 -18.55 -0.87
CA GLN A 352 4.81 -19.92 -1.41
C GLN A 352 5.25 -20.96 -0.37
N ALA A 353 5.99 -20.52 0.64
CA ALA A 353 6.41 -21.40 1.73
C ALA A 353 5.31 -21.66 2.76
N GLY A 354 4.21 -20.89 2.77
CA GLY A 354 3.19 -20.96 3.82
C GLY A 354 3.72 -20.59 5.20
N LYS A 355 4.67 -19.62 5.30
CA LYS A 355 5.39 -19.33 6.53
C LYS A 355 5.45 -17.84 6.83
N ILE A 356 5.64 -17.54 8.12
CA ILE A 356 6.05 -16.20 8.58
C ILE A 356 7.43 -16.33 9.22
N ALA A 357 8.39 -15.54 8.78
CA ALA A 357 9.68 -15.42 9.45
C ALA A 357 9.71 -14.18 10.35
N MET A 358 10.26 -14.35 11.55
CA MET A 358 10.56 -13.28 12.49
C MET A 358 12.06 -13.18 12.64
N LEU A 359 12.62 -11.99 12.37
CA LEU A 359 14.05 -11.71 12.44
C LEU A 359 14.34 -10.72 13.57
N ASP A 360 15.49 -10.89 14.25
CA ASP A 360 16.16 -9.86 15.01
C ASP A 360 16.92 -8.95 14.03
N ILE A 361 16.60 -7.67 14.02
CA ILE A 361 17.22 -6.63 13.19
C ILE A 361 17.82 -5.51 14.05
N ALA A 362 18.08 -5.76 15.34
CA ALA A 362 18.74 -4.78 16.22
C ALA A 362 20.10 -4.36 15.65
N ASP A 363 20.82 -5.30 15.01
CA ASP A 363 21.87 -5.00 14.06
C ASP A 363 21.30 -5.17 12.63
N ALA A 364 20.98 -4.05 11.98
CA ALA A 364 20.42 -4.06 10.64
C ALA A 364 21.40 -4.63 9.58
N ASP A 365 22.68 -4.62 9.88
CA ASP A 365 23.71 -5.15 9.00
C ASP A 365 23.83 -6.69 9.06
N GLU A 366 23.40 -7.31 10.16
CA GLU A 366 23.43 -8.75 10.40
C GLU A 366 22.10 -9.30 10.98
N PRO A 367 20.99 -9.25 10.25
CA PRO A 367 19.73 -9.82 10.69
C PRO A 367 19.85 -11.30 11.06
N ARG A 368 19.16 -11.71 12.13
CA ARG A 368 19.19 -13.10 12.62
C ARG A 368 17.80 -13.68 12.72
N LEU A 369 17.61 -14.90 12.25
CA LEU A 369 16.35 -15.62 12.38
C LEU A 369 16.05 -15.88 13.86
N LEU A 370 14.90 -15.42 14.36
CA LEU A 370 14.39 -15.74 15.68
C LEU A 370 13.42 -16.90 15.65
N LYS A 371 12.45 -16.86 14.72
CA LYS A 371 11.38 -17.86 14.64
C LYS A 371 10.83 -17.97 13.22
N VAL A 372 10.38 -19.16 12.88
CA VAL A 372 9.50 -19.43 11.73
C VAL A 372 8.18 -19.97 12.28
N LEU A 373 7.07 -19.35 11.88
CA LEU A 373 5.73 -19.85 12.08
C LEU A 373 5.31 -20.55 10.78
N ASP A 374 4.94 -21.82 10.86
CA ASP A 374 4.44 -22.61 9.74
C ASP A 374 2.90 -22.59 9.77
N LEU A 375 2.29 -22.08 8.72
CA LEU A 375 0.83 -22.02 8.54
C LEU A 375 0.30 -23.19 7.71
N GLY A 376 1.21 -24.03 7.20
CA GLY A 376 0.90 -25.17 6.35
C GLY A 376 0.96 -24.84 4.84
N PRO A 377 0.94 -25.89 4.03
CA PRO A 377 0.98 -25.75 2.57
C PRO A 377 -0.29 -25.08 2.07
N ASN A 378 -0.16 -24.25 1.04
CA ASN A 378 -1.24 -23.50 0.38
C ASN A 378 -1.93 -22.46 1.28
N SER A 379 -1.37 -22.13 2.46
CA SER A 379 -1.91 -21.03 3.28
C SER A 379 -1.68 -19.66 2.66
N GLY A 380 -0.65 -19.49 1.82
CA GLY A 380 -0.39 -18.29 1.04
C GLY A 380 -0.30 -16.97 1.83
N PRO A 381 0.40 -16.91 3.00
CA PRO A 381 0.42 -15.71 3.81
C PRO A 381 0.97 -14.52 3.02
N HIS A 382 0.27 -13.40 3.08
CA HIS A 382 0.61 -12.20 2.32
C HIS A 382 0.58 -10.96 3.20
N TYR A 383 -0.62 -10.45 3.54
CA TYR A 383 -0.75 -9.22 4.31
C TYR A 383 -0.52 -9.45 5.81
N LEU A 384 0.18 -8.52 6.43
CA LEU A 384 0.51 -8.55 7.85
C LEU A 384 0.03 -7.28 8.54
N ALA A 385 -0.57 -7.41 9.72
CA ALA A 385 -0.88 -6.29 10.60
C ALA A 385 -0.40 -6.60 12.03
N LEU A 386 0.52 -5.79 12.55
CA LEU A 386 1.00 -5.90 13.92
C LEU A 386 0.11 -5.03 14.82
N THR A 387 -0.36 -5.57 15.95
CA THR A 387 -1.14 -4.79 16.89
C THR A 387 -0.33 -3.62 17.48
N PRO A 388 -0.98 -2.50 17.89
CA PRO A 388 -0.27 -1.37 18.50
C PRO A 388 0.53 -1.74 19.76
N ASP A 389 0.12 -2.75 20.52
CA ASP A 389 0.87 -3.29 21.67
C ASP A 389 1.96 -4.30 21.27
N GLU A 390 2.03 -4.64 19.96
CA GLU A 390 2.96 -5.58 19.34
C GLU A 390 2.91 -7.02 19.90
N LYS A 391 1.80 -7.40 20.53
CA LYS A 391 1.61 -8.73 21.09
C LYS A 391 0.94 -9.71 20.14
N ARG A 392 0.34 -9.22 19.05
CA ARG A 392 -0.34 -10.07 18.08
C ARG A 392 0.02 -9.62 16.66
N LEU A 393 0.24 -10.59 15.80
CA LEU A 393 0.41 -10.41 14.35
C LEU A 393 -0.79 -11.04 13.65
N VAL A 394 -1.55 -10.24 12.92
CA VAL A 394 -2.67 -10.72 12.08
C VAL A 394 -2.14 -10.96 10.67
N ILE A 395 -2.56 -12.06 10.09
CA ILE A 395 -2.06 -12.56 8.80
C ILE A 395 -3.26 -12.91 7.94
N SER A 396 -3.33 -12.38 6.73
CA SER A 396 -4.21 -12.89 5.68
C SER A 396 -3.39 -13.52 4.57
N ASP A 397 -4.04 -14.40 3.82
CA ASP A 397 -3.51 -14.94 2.59
C ASP A 397 -3.79 -13.99 1.42
N TYR A 398 -3.08 -14.10 0.38
CA TYR A 398 -3.42 -13.67 -0.98
C TYR A 398 -2.24 -13.77 -1.93
N PHE A 399 -2.47 -14.31 -3.11
CA PHE A 399 -1.65 -14.06 -4.28
C PHE A 399 -2.52 -14.15 -5.54
N LEU A 400 -2.37 -13.16 -6.41
CA LEU A 400 -3.06 -13.14 -7.68
C LEU A 400 -2.16 -13.77 -8.74
N ASN A 401 -2.67 -14.78 -9.44
CA ASN A 401 -1.98 -15.47 -10.52
C ASN A 401 -2.88 -15.55 -11.76
N GLU A 402 -2.28 -15.63 -12.93
CA GLU A 402 -2.99 -15.81 -14.19
C GLU A 402 -2.65 -17.18 -14.78
N ASP A 403 -3.67 -17.95 -15.14
CA ASP A 403 -3.47 -19.24 -15.79
C ASP A 403 -3.15 -19.10 -17.28
N ASP A 404 -2.79 -20.24 -17.91
CA ASP A 404 -2.47 -20.33 -19.34
C ASP A 404 -3.64 -19.89 -20.27
N PHE A 405 -4.83 -19.71 -19.72
CA PHE A 405 -6.04 -19.29 -20.43
C PHE A 405 -6.37 -17.80 -20.20
N GLY A 406 -5.52 -17.06 -19.50
CA GLY A 406 -5.74 -15.66 -19.17
C GLY A 406 -6.80 -15.45 -18.08
N LYS A 407 -7.08 -16.47 -17.25
CA LYS A 407 -7.93 -16.33 -16.08
C LYS A 407 -7.12 -15.99 -14.86
N VAL A 408 -7.58 -14.97 -14.16
CA VAL A 408 -6.98 -14.53 -12.91
C VAL A 408 -7.52 -15.36 -11.75
N HIS A 409 -6.63 -15.95 -10.99
CA HIS A 409 -6.90 -16.73 -9.78
C HIS A 409 -6.34 -16.01 -8.55
N ALA A 410 -7.01 -16.13 -7.42
CA ALA A 410 -6.43 -15.80 -6.12
C ALA A 410 -6.11 -17.11 -5.39
N GLU A 411 -4.87 -17.23 -4.93
CA GLU A 411 -4.36 -18.40 -4.21
C GLU A 411 -4.30 -18.10 -2.71
N GLY A 412 -4.34 -19.16 -1.90
CA GLY A 412 -4.31 -19.11 -0.45
C GLY A 412 -5.40 -19.96 0.18
N ASP A 413 -5.46 -20.01 1.51
CA ASP A 413 -6.47 -20.76 2.24
C ASP A 413 -7.74 -19.94 2.56
N HIS A 414 -7.72 -18.64 2.25
CA HIS A 414 -8.78 -17.66 2.51
C HIS A 414 -9.16 -17.58 3.99
N LYS A 415 -8.16 -17.67 4.86
CA LYS A 415 -8.31 -17.57 6.30
C LYS A 415 -7.59 -16.34 6.87
N ILE A 416 -8.08 -15.90 8.01
CA ILE A 416 -7.34 -14.95 8.84
C ILE A 416 -6.71 -15.72 9.98
N HIS A 417 -5.40 -15.61 10.10
CA HIS A 417 -4.63 -16.19 11.20
C HIS A 417 -4.17 -15.09 12.16
N VAL A 418 -4.09 -15.41 13.43
CA VAL A 418 -3.49 -14.54 14.45
C VAL A 418 -2.36 -15.30 15.13
N ALA A 419 -1.19 -14.67 15.18
CA ALA A 419 -0.06 -15.18 15.94
C ALA A 419 0.20 -14.32 17.16
N ARG A 420 0.43 -14.94 18.32
CA ARG A 420 0.96 -14.28 19.52
C ARG A 420 2.44 -14.06 19.33
N VAL A 421 2.87 -12.83 19.61
CA VAL A 421 4.24 -12.37 19.45
C VAL A 421 4.92 -12.33 20.81
N GLY A 422 5.91 -13.18 21.00
CA GLY A 422 6.85 -13.14 22.14
C GLY A 422 8.18 -12.49 21.72
N ASP A 423 9.13 -12.43 22.66
CA ASP A 423 10.44 -11.83 22.36
C ASP A 423 11.20 -12.56 21.26
N LYS A 424 11.12 -13.90 21.26
CA LYS A 424 11.78 -14.78 20.28
C LYS A 424 10.86 -15.89 19.78
N ASP A 425 9.55 -15.71 19.91
CA ASP A 425 8.59 -16.73 19.56
C ASP A 425 7.36 -16.17 18.84
N LEU A 426 6.80 -16.97 17.97
CA LEU A 426 5.52 -16.75 17.29
C LEU A 426 4.69 -18.03 17.45
N THR A 427 3.49 -17.91 18.00
CA THR A 427 2.58 -19.04 18.17
C THR A 427 1.19 -18.70 17.68
N LEU A 428 0.54 -19.60 16.94
CA LEU A 428 -0.85 -19.38 16.52
C LEU A 428 -1.78 -19.25 17.73
N ASP A 429 -2.67 -18.28 17.67
CA ASP A 429 -3.79 -18.19 18.61
C ASP A 429 -4.95 -19.07 18.10
N ALA A 430 -5.02 -20.30 18.60
CA ALA A 430 -6.05 -21.25 18.20
C ALA A 430 -7.49 -20.82 18.56
N ARG A 431 -7.66 -19.74 19.35
CA ARG A 431 -8.99 -19.17 19.65
C ARG A 431 -9.50 -18.28 18.55
N PHE A 432 -8.61 -17.80 17.67
CA PHE A 432 -8.98 -16.97 16.52
C PHE A 432 -8.96 -17.86 15.26
N GLU A 433 -10.12 -18.29 14.85
CA GLU A 433 -10.30 -19.08 13.64
C GLU A 433 -11.37 -18.44 12.77
N VAL A 434 -10.97 -17.84 11.66
CA VAL A 434 -11.88 -17.18 10.71
C VAL A 434 -11.60 -17.67 9.30
N ASP A 435 -12.54 -18.44 8.77
CA ASP A 435 -12.47 -19.00 7.42
C ASP A 435 -13.45 -18.26 6.50
N PHE A 436 -12.92 -17.46 5.58
CA PHE A 436 -13.69 -16.67 4.63
C PHE A 436 -14.39 -17.54 3.57
N ASN A 437 -14.04 -18.82 3.44
CA ASN A 437 -14.80 -19.75 2.60
C ASN A 437 -16.21 -20.02 3.15
N THR A 438 -16.41 -19.80 4.46
CA THR A 438 -17.67 -20.15 5.15
C THR A 438 -18.24 -19.05 6.05
N ALA A 439 -17.50 -17.93 6.25
CA ALA A 439 -17.88 -16.91 7.22
C ALA A 439 -19.10 -16.07 6.83
N PHE A 440 -19.51 -16.07 5.56
CA PHE A 440 -20.54 -15.16 5.04
C PHE A 440 -21.71 -15.94 4.39
N GLU A 441 -22.94 -15.52 4.70
CA GLU A 441 -24.16 -16.07 4.08
C GLU A 441 -24.21 -15.80 2.56
N THR A 442 -23.51 -14.77 2.07
CA THR A 442 -23.43 -14.42 0.66
C THR A 442 -22.56 -15.35 -0.18
N GLY A 443 -21.85 -16.28 0.46
CA GLY A 443 -20.95 -17.23 -0.17
C GLY A 443 -19.48 -17.01 0.18
N PRO A 444 -18.59 -17.83 -0.40
CA PRO A 444 -17.15 -17.75 -0.18
C PRO A 444 -16.57 -16.39 -0.57
N ALA A 445 -15.70 -15.85 0.28
CA ALA A 445 -15.01 -14.58 0.06
C ALA A 445 -13.48 -14.77 0.16
N ARG A 446 -12.73 -13.79 -0.32
CA ARG A 446 -11.28 -13.68 -0.17
C ARG A 446 -10.95 -12.50 0.73
N PRO A 447 -10.24 -12.71 1.85
CA PRO A 447 -9.69 -11.61 2.63
C PRO A 447 -8.42 -11.09 1.96
N HIS A 448 -8.06 -9.81 2.23
CA HIS A 448 -6.75 -9.30 1.84
C HIS A 448 -6.21 -8.28 2.85
N GLY A 449 -6.40 -6.98 2.61
CA GLY A 449 -5.86 -5.93 3.48
C GLY A 449 -6.47 -5.97 4.88
N LEU A 450 -5.64 -5.78 5.91
CA LEU A 450 -5.97 -5.86 7.33
C LEU A 450 -5.68 -4.54 8.04
N ALA A 451 -6.61 -4.00 8.81
CA ALA A 451 -6.39 -2.86 9.69
C ALA A 451 -7.04 -3.09 11.07
N ILE A 452 -6.43 -2.58 12.13
CA ILE A 452 -6.82 -2.84 13.53
C ILE A 452 -7.21 -1.52 14.21
N LYS A 453 -8.37 -1.54 14.90
CA LYS A 453 -8.86 -0.41 15.69
C LYS A 453 -9.35 -0.85 17.06
#